data_6f4ed91ff90e88a0351f39172ac28f1c
#
_entry.id   6f4ed91ff90e88a0351f39172ac28f1c
#
_cell.length_a   1.000
_cell.length_b   1.000
_cell.length_c   1.000
_cell.angle_alpha   90.00
_cell.angle_beta   90.00
_cell.angle_gamma   90.00
#
_symmetry.space_group_name_H-M   'P 1'
#
loop_
_entity.id
_entity.type
_entity.pdbx_description
1 polymer ?
#
loop_
_entity_poly.entity_id
_entity_poly.type
_entity_poly.pdbx_seq_one_letter_code
_entity_poly.pdbx_strand_id
1 'polypeptide(L)'
;MPKVSIITPCYKAERFIARTLESVRAQTLTDWEHVVVDDGSPDDSAQVVQGYAARDPRVRLLRQPNGGMENARNSGFAACSAGSEFLLFLDADDCLEPEALATLAGYLEARPAVGLAYCARIWIDADDRPMEDANRQPLPRFAPAWRGARVLPDSEPETPLAALVAFHLAIPSSCLIRRSVYAQTDGWDERLRRKGFEDLDMVMRCALLAPVHYVPTVLLRYRRHGGNASHVTDLAGDRVPFARKWNRSEGLSRDQVRRVRRAFDFDRFLAAHLQFRAARERVSRRDLRKGLFFWAQGVRKTLKFLLALARREGAS
;
A
#
# COMPACT_ATOMS: atom_id res chain seq x y z
N MET A 1 13.73 22.63 9.67
CA MET A 1 12.97 21.39 10.03
C MET A 1 12.81 20.60 8.75
N PRO A 2 12.94 19.28 8.76
CA PRO A 2 12.86 18.50 7.52
C PRO A 2 11.46 18.62 6.88
N LYS A 3 11.43 18.71 5.55
CA LYS A 3 10.18 18.70 4.78
C LYS A 3 9.53 17.32 4.79
N VAL A 4 10.35 16.26 4.65
CA VAL A 4 9.90 14.87 4.62
C VAL A 4 10.55 14.09 5.76
N SER A 5 9.74 13.40 6.57
CA SER A 5 10.22 12.35 7.45
C SER A 5 10.03 10.99 6.80
N ILE A 6 11.14 10.28 6.60
CA ILE A 6 11.15 8.92 6.08
C ILE A 6 11.28 7.97 7.27
N ILE A 7 10.45 6.95 7.32
CA ILE A 7 10.40 5.97 8.40
C ILE A 7 10.57 4.59 7.80
N THR A 8 11.61 3.86 8.24
CA THR A 8 11.91 2.52 7.74
C THR A 8 11.84 1.51 8.89
N PRO A 9 10.83 0.63 8.92
CA PRO A 9 10.85 -0.53 9.80
C PRO A 9 11.92 -1.51 9.31
N CYS A 10 12.83 -1.94 10.17
CA CYS A 10 13.97 -2.77 9.82
C CYS A 10 13.99 -4.03 10.71
N TYR A 11 13.90 -5.21 10.09
CA TYR A 11 14.06 -6.50 10.75
C TYR A 11 14.65 -7.53 9.80
N LYS A 12 15.82 -8.06 10.12
CA LYS A 12 16.55 -9.02 9.27
C LYS A 12 16.78 -8.52 7.84
N ALA A 13 17.26 -7.29 7.73
CA ALA A 13 17.45 -6.59 6.45
C ALA A 13 18.93 -6.29 6.12
N GLU A 14 19.89 -6.92 6.77
CA GLU A 14 21.33 -6.65 6.59
C GLU A 14 21.77 -6.66 5.12
N ARG A 15 21.16 -7.54 4.31
CA ARG A 15 21.45 -7.67 2.89
C ARG A 15 21.01 -6.46 2.06
N PHE A 16 19.97 -5.75 2.49
CA PHE A 16 19.28 -4.76 1.65
C PHE A 16 19.33 -3.34 2.20
N ILE A 17 19.33 -3.17 3.53
CA ILE A 17 19.17 -1.87 4.19
C ILE A 17 20.21 -0.82 3.73
N ALA A 18 21.42 -1.22 3.43
CA ALA A 18 22.44 -0.30 2.91
C ALA A 18 22.01 0.35 1.59
N ARG A 19 21.40 -0.43 0.67
CA ARG A 19 20.90 0.07 -0.62
C ARG A 19 19.70 1.00 -0.45
N THR A 20 18.83 0.69 0.49
CA THR A 20 17.70 1.56 0.87
C THR A 20 18.22 2.91 1.39
N LEU A 21 19.17 2.89 2.31
CA LEU A 21 19.79 4.12 2.86
C LEU A 21 20.49 4.95 1.78
N GLU A 22 21.24 4.32 0.88
CA GLU A 22 21.89 5.02 -0.24
C GLU A 22 20.87 5.65 -1.19
N SER A 23 19.74 4.97 -1.47
CA SER A 23 18.68 5.54 -2.31
C SER A 23 18.02 6.78 -1.69
N VAL A 24 17.93 6.85 -0.38
CA VAL A 24 17.46 8.04 0.35
C VAL A 24 18.51 9.15 0.32
N ARG A 25 19.78 8.82 0.52
CA ARG A 25 20.86 9.82 0.46
C ARG A 25 21.05 10.44 -0.92
N ALA A 26 20.73 9.68 -1.97
CA ALA A 26 20.79 10.12 -3.36
C ALA A 26 19.61 11.00 -3.78
N GLN A 27 18.65 11.29 -2.91
CA GLN A 27 17.48 12.11 -3.25
C GLN A 27 17.86 13.55 -3.61
N THR A 28 17.27 14.08 -4.68
CA THR A 28 17.46 15.45 -5.13
C THR A 28 16.86 16.49 -4.18
N LEU A 29 15.74 16.13 -3.50
CA LEU A 29 15.25 16.89 -2.35
C LEU A 29 16.14 16.56 -1.15
N THR A 30 16.85 17.54 -0.60
CA THR A 30 17.81 17.33 0.51
C THR A 30 17.22 17.58 1.90
N ASP A 31 16.06 18.20 1.97
CA ASP A 31 15.39 18.58 3.23
C ASP A 31 14.52 17.41 3.78
N TRP A 32 15.20 16.38 4.25
CA TRP A 32 14.58 15.17 4.82
C TRP A 32 15.31 14.70 6.09
N GLU A 33 14.61 13.94 6.91
CA GLU A 33 15.19 13.05 7.94
C GLU A 33 14.80 11.61 7.64
N HIS A 34 15.61 10.65 8.07
CA HIS A 34 15.36 9.23 7.92
C HIS A 34 15.48 8.52 9.27
N VAL A 35 14.36 8.11 9.85
CA VAL A 35 14.30 7.33 11.10
C VAL A 35 14.19 5.86 10.72
N VAL A 36 15.25 5.09 10.93
CA VAL A 36 15.25 3.64 10.78
C VAL A 36 14.98 3.02 12.13
N VAL A 37 13.94 2.19 12.22
CA VAL A 37 13.56 1.50 13.46
C VAL A 37 13.98 0.04 13.35
N ASP A 38 15.08 -0.31 14.04
CA ASP A 38 15.49 -1.71 14.17
C ASP A 38 14.57 -2.41 15.18
N ASP A 39 13.72 -3.26 14.66
CA ASP A 39 12.70 -4.02 15.41
C ASP A 39 13.28 -5.32 16.01
N GLY A 40 14.43 -5.20 16.65
CA GLY A 40 15.12 -6.31 17.34
C GLY A 40 15.73 -7.31 16.34
N SER A 41 16.41 -6.82 15.30
CA SER A 41 17.11 -7.68 14.34
C SER A 41 18.19 -8.53 15.00
N PRO A 42 18.24 -9.84 14.72
CA PRO A 42 19.31 -10.72 15.22
C PRO A 42 20.56 -10.72 14.31
N ASP A 43 20.50 -10.08 13.15
CA ASP A 43 21.56 -9.91 12.16
C ASP A 43 22.24 -8.54 12.28
N ASP A 44 23.14 -8.20 11.37
CA ASP A 44 23.92 -6.96 11.40
C ASP A 44 23.17 -5.71 10.89
N SER A 45 21.84 -5.80 10.70
CA SER A 45 21.01 -4.67 10.22
C SER A 45 21.25 -3.38 11.01
N ALA A 46 21.19 -3.47 12.34
CA ALA A 46 21.38 -2.31 13.22
C ALA A 46 22.80 -1.71 13.11
N GLN A 47 23.82 -2.55 12.96
CA GLN A 47 25.22 -2.09 12.80
C GLN A 47 25.41 -1.36 11.48
N VAL A 48 24.81 -1.84 10.39
CA VAL A 48 24.83 -1.17 9.09
C VAL A 48 24.20 0.22 9.23
N VAL A 49 23.00 0.33 9.80
CA VAL A 49 22.31 1.62 9.98
C VAL A 49 23.12 2.57 10.86
N GLN A 50 23.73 2.06 11.95
CA GLN A 50 24.57 2.87 12.85
C GLN A 50 25.75 3.47 12.09
N GLY A 51 26.35 2.74 11.15
CA GLY A 51 27.44 3.25 10.30
C GLY A 51 27.01 4.41 9.40
N TYR A 52 25.75 4.42 8.92
CA TYR A 52 25.17 5.54 8.17
C TYR A 52 24.84 6.73 9.08
N ALA A 53 24.21 6.49 10.22
CA ALA A 53 23.88 7.53 11.19
C ALA A 53 25.13 8.29 11.69
N ALA A 54 26.27 7.60 11.82
CA ALA A 54 27.52 8.24 12.20
C ALA A 54 28.10 9.20 11.12
N ARG A 55 27.69 9.07 9.86
CA ARG A 55 28.22 9.84 8.72
C ARG A 55 27.21 10.89 8.21
N ASP A 56 25.92 10.71 8.46
CA ASP A 56 24.86 11.61 8.01
C ASP A 56 23.89 11.88 9.17
N PRO A 57 23.88 13.09 9.76
CA PRO A 57 23.04 13.42 10.91
C PRO A 57 21.53 13.40 10.61
N ARG A 58 21.13 13.33 9.33
CA ARG A 58 19.74 13.19 8.91
C ARG A 58 19.23 11.74 9.08
N VAL A 59 20.16 10.76 9.19
CA VAL A 59 19.84 9.35 9.43
C VAL A 59 19.91 9.07 10.93
N ARG A 60 18.86 8.48 11.46
CA ARG A 60 18.75 8.13 12.89
C ARG A 60 18.35 6.68 13.06
N LEU A 61 19.02 5.98 13.96
CA LEU A 61 18.67 4.61 14.36
C LEU A 61 17.87 4.66 15.66
N LEU A 62 16.68 4.07 15.66
CA LEU A 62 15.92 3.73 16.85
C LEU A 62 15.93 2.21 17.00
N ARG A 63 16.16 1.69 18.22
CA ARG A 63 16.14 0.25 18.49
C ARG A 63 15.02 -0.09 19.47
N GLN A 64 14.30 -1.17 19.18
CA GLN A 64 13.23 -1.65 20.05
C GLN A 64 13.19 -3.18 20.07
N PRO A 65 12.57 -3.80 21.11
CA PRO A 65 12.21 -5.23 21.06
C PRO A 65 11.24 -5.50 19.90
N ASN A 66 11.32 -6.69 19.28
CA ASN A 66 10.49 -7.02 18.13
C ASN A 66 8.99 -6.89 18.42
N GLY A 67 8.40 -5.82 17.91
CA GLY A 67 6.98 -5.47 18.01
C GLY A 67 6.19 -5.72 16.73
N GLY A 68 6.87 -5.95 15.61
CA GLY A 68 6.29 -6.06 14.26
C GLY A 68 6.34 -4.74 13.51
N MET A 69 6.15 -4.84 12.20
CA MET A 69 6.32 -3.75 11.24
C MET A 69 5.42 -2.55 11.56
N GLU A 70 4.17 -2.79 11.95
CA GLU A 70 3.19 -1.76 12.32
C GLU A 70 3.65 -0.98 13.55
N ASN A 71 4.10 -1.69 14.59
CA ASN A 71 4.64 -1.08 15.80
C ASN A 71 5.92 -0.29 15.51
N ALA A 72 6.84 -0.84 14.69
CA ALA A 72 8.04 -0.13 14.28
C ALA A 72 7.73 1.16 13.48
N ARG A 73 6.75 1.14 12.58
CA ARG A 73 6.29 2.35 11.86
C ARG A 73 5.70 3.39 12.82
N ASN A 74 4.91 2.96 13.82
CA ASN A 74 4.36 3.85 14.85
C ASN A 74 5.47 4.47 15.70
N SER A 75 6.44 3.67 16.15
CA SER A 75 7.61 4.16 16.91
C SER A 75 8.45 5.17 16.11
N GLY A 76 8.64 4.90 14.81
CA GLY A 76 9.33 5.81 13.90
C GLY A 76 8.59 7.14 13.73
N PHE A 77 7.27 7.10 13.60
CA PHE A 77 6.46 8.32 13.54
C PHE A 77 6.53 9.12 14.84
N ALA A 78 6.51 8.48 16.00
CA ALA A 78 6.65 9.15 17.30
C ALA A 78 8.02 9.78 17.48
N ALA A 79 9.06 9.20 16.86
CA ALA A 79 10.45 9.67 16.97
C ALA A 79 10.80 10.72 15.90
N CYS A 80 10.06 10.84 14.81
CA CYS A 80 10.38 11.81 13.75
C CYS A 80 10.00 13.25 14.13
N SER A 81 10.58 14.22 13.41
CA SER A 81 10.34 15.65 13.62
C SER A 81 8.85 15.99 13.48
N ALA A 82 8.28 16.62 14.51
CA ALA A 82 6.88 17.08 14.48
C ALA A 82 6.62 18.13 13.40
N GLY A 83 7.64 18.84 12.93
CA GLY A 83 7.53 19.90 11.93
C GLY A 83 7.63 19.45 10.48
N SER A 84 7.80 18.16 10.17
CA SER A 84 7.79 17.72 8.78
C SER A 84 6.37 17.80 8.17
N GLU A 85 6.30 18.19 6.89
CA GLU A 85 5.03 18.32 6.18
C GLU A 85 4.51 16.99 5.66
N PHE A 86 5.44 16.10 5.29
CA PHE A 86 5.12 14.84 4.63
C PHE A 86 5.80 13.66 5.33
N LEU A 87 5.19 12.49 5.20
CA LEU A 87 5.66 11.21 5.72
C LEU A 87 5.77 10.20 4.58
N LEU A 88 6.86 9.44 4.58
CA LEU A 88 7.06 8.29 3.71
C LEU A 88 7.45 7.08 4.57
N PHE A 89 6.73 5.97 4.43
CA PHE A 89 7.06 4.71 5.08
C PHE A 89 7.74 3.82 4.06
N LEU A 90 9.08 3.75 4.12
CA LEU A 90 9.92 3.03 3.17
C LEU A 90 10.34 1.69 3.77
N ASP A 91 10.02 0.59 3.11
CA ASP A 91 10.45 -0.73 3.56
C ASP A 91 11.97 -0.92 3.39
N ALA A 92 12.58 -1.70 4.28
CA ALA A 92 14.03 -1.82 4.41
C ALA A 92 14.73 -2.54 3.23
N ASP A 93 13.96 -3.07 2.30
CA ASP A 93 14.39 -3.80 1.10
C ASP A 93 14.07 -3.08 -0.21
N ASP A 94 13.36 -1.94 -0.16
CA ASP A 94 13.02 -1.13 -1.33
C ASP A 94 14.02 0.02 -1.57
N CYS A 95 14.03 0.56 -2.79
CA CYS A 95 14.85 1.70 -3.16
C CYS A 95 14.04 2.78 -3.88
N LEU A 96 14.30 4.03 -3.55
CA LEU A 96 13.70 5.18 -4.25
C LEU A 96 14.53 5.56 -5.48
N GLU A 97 13.89 6.06 -6.54
CA GLU A 97 14.56 6.77 -7.60
C GLU A 97 14.99 8.18 -7.11
N PRO A 98 16.06 8.78 -7.66
CA PRO A 98 16.63 10.03 -7.13
C PRO A 98 15.65 11.20 -7.01
N GLU A 99 14.66 11.29 -7.89
CA GLU A 99 13.67 12.37 -7.94
C GLU A 99 12.39 12.07 -7.13
N ALA A 100 12.32 10.94 -6.40
CA ALA A 100 11.09 10.47 -5.78
C ALA A 100 10.51 11.48 -4.80
N LEU A 101 11.31 11.93 -3.83
CA LEU A 101 10.83 12.89 -2.83
C LEU A 101 10.48 14.24 -3.44
N ALA A 102 11.31 14.75 -4.36
CA ALA A 102 11.06 16.04 -5.01
C ALA A 102 9.76 16.01 -5.84
N THR A 103 9.57 14.95 -6.61
CA THR A 103 8.37 14.79 -7.46
C THR A 103 7.10 14.66 -6.63
N LEU A 104 7.09 13.77 -5.61
CA LEU A 104 5.90 13.55 -4.80
C LEU A 104 5.57 14.74 -3.88
N ALA A 105 6.59 15.37 -3.27
CA ALA A 105 6.39 16.55 -2.44
C ALA A 105 5.86 17.73 -3.27
N GLY A 106 6.50 18.04 -4.40
CA GLY A 106 6.04 19.09 -5.31
C GLY A 106 4.62 18.83 -5.85
N TYR A 107 4.28 17.55 -6.10
CA TYR A 107 2.92 17.17 -6.51
C TYR A 107 1.89 17.52 -5.44
N LEU A 108 2.17 17.18 -4.17
CA LEU A 108 1.28 17.47 -3.03
C LEU A 108 1.24 18.97 -2.73
N GLU A 109 2.36 19.68 -2.80
CA GLU A 109 2.40 21.15 -2.59
C GLU A 109 1.50 21.89 -3.57
N ALA A 110 1.56 21.50 -4.86
CA ALA A 110 0.69 22.07 -5.89
C ALA A 110 -0.80 21.71 -5.71
N ARG A 111 -1.14 20.78 -4.81
CA ARG A 111 -2.51 20.25 -4.60
C ARG A 111 -2.84 20.11 -3.12
N PRO A 112 -3.09 21.20 -2.40
CA PRO A 112 -3.31 21.19 -0.94
C PRO A 112 -4.44 20.28 -0.45
N ALA A 113 -5.45 20.02 -1.29
CA ALA A 113 -6.57 19.13 -0.95
C ALA A 113 -6.18 17.64 -0.97
N VAL A 114 -5.09 17.25 -1.67
CA VAL A 114 -4.66 15.85 -1.79
C VAL A 114 -3.93 15.43 -0.51
N GLY A 115 -4.39 14.32 0.08
CA GLY A 115 -3.83 13.80 1.33
C GLY A 115 -2.71 12.80 1.15
N LEU A 116 -2.73 12.07 0.03
CA LEU A 116 -1.75 11.04 -0.29
C LEU A 116 -1.49 11.02 -1.80
N ALA A 117 -0.21 11.02 -2.19
CA ALA A 117 0.21 10.74 -3.55
C ALA A 117 1.01 9.43 -3.58
N TYR A 118 0.73 8.53 -4.54
CA TYR A 118 1.51 7.32 -4.74
C TYR A 118 2.01 7.23 -6.16
N CYS A 119 3.21 6.65 -6.34
CA CYS A 119 3.90 6.59 -7.62
C CYS A 119 3.82 5.21 -8.28
N ALA A 120 4.20 5.16 -9.55
CA ALA A 120 4.49 3.91 -10.24
C ALA A 120 5.78 3.27 -9.68
N ARG A 121 5.87 1.94 -9.81
CA ARG A 121 7.02 1.16 -9.37
C ARG A 121 7.47 0.18 -10.44
N ILE A 122 8.73 -0.17 -10.41
CA ILE A 122 9.27 -1.35 -11.10
C ILE A 122 9.62 -2.43 -10.07
N TRP A 123 9.53 -3.67 -10.51
CA TRP A 123 9.93 -4.83 -9.74
C TRP A 123 11.40 -5.12 -10.00
N ILE A 124 12.17 -5.32 -8.92
CA ILE A 124 13.57 -5.73 -8.99
C ILE A 124 13.75 -7.04 -8.20
N ASP A 125 14.74 -7.84 -8.58
CA ASP A 125 15.13 -9.03 -7.82
C ASP A 125 16.06 -8.68 -6.64
N ALA A 126 16.54 -9.71 -5.94
CA ALA A 126 17.45 -9.54 -4.80
C ALA A 126 18.80 -8.87 -5.17
N ASP A 127 19.18 -8.85 -6.44
CA ASP A 127 20.42 -8.32 -6.96
C ASP A 127 20.24 -7.00 -7.74
N ASP A 128 19.09 -6.30 -7.55
CA ASP A 128 18.71 -5.03 -8.18
C ASP A 128 18.38 -5.10 -9.68
N ARG A 129 18.25 -6.30 -10.26
CA ARG A 129 17.94 -6.45 -11.68
C ARG A 129 16.44 -6.31 -11.91
N PRO A 130 16.03 -5.53 -12.92
CA PRO A 130 14.61 -5.42 -13.26
C PRO A 130 14.01 -6.78 -13.63
N MET A 131 12.85 -7.09 -13.07
CA MET A 131 12.09 -8.30 -13.36
C MET A 131 11.19 -8.06 -14.58
N GLU A 132 11.67 -8.31 -15.79
CA GLU A 132 11.00 -7.95 -17.04
C GLU A 132 9.56 -8.45 -17.13
N ASP A 133 9.30 -9.71 -16.79
CA ASP A 133 7.95 -10.29 -16.88
C ASP A 133 6.95 -9.64 -15.92
N ALA A 134 7.40 -9.24 -14.73
CA ALA A 134 6.56 -8.51 -13.77
C ALA A 134 6.32 -7.05 -14.19
N ASN A 135 7.28 -6.43 -14.87
CA ASN A 135 7.22 -5.04 -15.29
C ASN A 135 6.45 -4.82 -16.61
N ARG A 136 6.22 -5.88 -17.40
CA ARG A 136 5.44 -5.80 -18.67
C ARG A 136 3.95 -5.54 -18.49
N GLN A 137 3.42 -5.74 -17.27
CA GLN A 137 2.01 -5.50 -16.99
C GLN A 137 1.89 -4.44 -15.88
N PRO A 138 1.78 -3.16 -16.23
CA PRO A 138 1.45 -2.13 -15.25
C PRO A 138 0.11 -2.51 -14.60
N LEU A 139 0.03 -2.40 -13.27
CA LEU A 139 -1.22 -2.65 -12.55
C LEU A 139 -2.26 -1.64 -13.03
N PRO A 140 -3.31 -2.10 -13.73
CA PRO A 140 -4.32 -1.19 -14.24
C PRO A 140 -5.09 -0.59 -13.07
N ARG A 141 -5.28 0.73 -13.11
CA ARG A 141 -6.19 1.41 -12.20
C ARG A 141 -7.60 1.34 -12.76
N PHE A 142 -8.52 0.81 -12.00
CA PHE A 142 -9.92 0.72 -12.39
C PHE A 142 -10.81 1.57 -11.48
N ALA A 143 -11.84 2.15 -12.05
CA ALA A 143 -12.91 2.79 -11.31
C ALA A 143 -14.23 2.04 -11.52
N PRO A 144 -15.15 2.05 -10.52
CA PRO A 144 -16.51 1.58 -10.72
C PRO A 144 -17.19 2.38 -11.83
N ALA A 145 -17.88 1.68 -12.75
CA ALA A 145 -18.71 2.28 -13.77
C ALA A 145 -20.08 1.60 -13.76
N TRP A 146 -21.11 2.27 -14.32
CA TRP A 146 -22.49 1.75 -14.33
C TRP A 146 -22.63 0.32 -14.90
N ARG A 147 -21.76 -0.08 -15.82
CA ARG A 147 -21.75 -1.41 -16.46
C ARG A 147 -20.50 -2.24 -16.15
N GLY A 148 -19.80 -1.98 -15.05
CA GLY A 148 -18.59 -2.70 -14.68
C GLY A 148 -17.46 -1.79 -14.18
N ALA A 149 -16.23 -2.13 -14.52
CA ALA A 149 -15.04 -1.34 -14.19
C ALA A 149 -14.46 -0.71 -15.45
N ARG A 150 -14.02 0.55 -15.37
CA ARG A 150 -13.22 1.20 -16.41
C ARG A 150 -11.77 1.38 -15.95
N VAL A 151 -10.84 1.30 -16.88
CA VAL A 151 -9.44 1.68 -16.64
C VAL A 151 -9.39 3.19 -16.44
N LEU A 152 -8.69 3.63 -15.39
CA LEU A 152 -8.44 5.05 -15.15
C LEU A 152 -7.22 5.48 -15.96
N PRO A 153 -7.33 6.46 -16.84
CA PRO A 153 -6.19 7.03 -17.54
C PRO A 153 -5.31 7.83 -16.55
N ASP A 154 -4.07 8.06 -16.91
CA ASP A 154 -3.14 8.85 -16.10
C ASP A 154 -3.56 10.33 -15.96
N SER A 155 -4.41 10.81 -16.90
CA SER A 155 -5.04 12.13 -16.81
C SER A 155 -6.09 12.25 -15.68
N GLU A 156 -6.57 11.14 -15.13
CA GLU A 156 -7.43 11.10 -13.94
C GLU A 156 -6.60 10.67 -12.71
N PRO A 157 -5.91 11.60 -12.03
CA PRO A 157 -4.97 11.24 -10.97
C PRO A 157 -5.65 10.71 -9.71
N GLU A 158 -6.89 11.13 -9.41
CA GLU A 158 -7.60 10.63 -8.23
C GLU A 158 -7.95 9.14 -8.39
N THR A 159 -7.57 8.37 -7.37
CA THR A 159 -7.87 6.94 -7.33
C THR A 159 -9.02 6.69 -6.38
N PRO A 160 -10.19 6.24 -6.88
CA PRO A 160 -11.33 5.95 -6.03
C PRO A 160 -11.02 4.88 -4.98
N LEU A 161 -11.63 4.99 -3.79
CA LEU A 161 -11.48 4.02 -2.71
C LEU A 161 -11.75 2.58 -3.18
N ALA A 162 -12.71 2.38 -4.07
CA ALA A 162 -13.04 1.06 -4.61
C ALA A 162 -11.88 0.44 -5.42
N ALA A 163 -11.11 1.26 -6.17
CA ALA A 163 -9.95 0.79 -6.90
C ALA A 163 -8.79 0.46 -5.95
N LEU A 164 -8.58 1.26 -4.91
CA LEU A 164 -7.58 0.97 -3.87
C LEU A 164 -7.84 -0.36 -3.18
N VAL A 165 -9.10 -0.61 -2.79
CA VAL A 165 -9.52 -1.86 -2.13
C VAL A 165 -9.37 -3.08 -3.04
N ALA A 166 -9.73 -2.95 -4.32
CA ALA A 166 -9.74 -4.08 -5.25
C ALA A 166 -8.34 -4.50 -5.72
N PHE A 167 -7.40 -3.56 -5.84
CA PHE A 167 -6.13 -3.79 -6.52
C PHE A 167 -4.89 -3.55 -5.66
N HIS A 168 -5.00 -3.10 -4.42
CA HIS A 168 -3.86 -2.79 -3.54
C HIS A 168 -2.79 -1.95 -4.25
N LEU A 169 -3.22 -0.86 -4.90
CA LEU A 169 -2.39 -0.08 -5.80
C LEU A 169 -1.28 0.69 -5.08
N ALA A 170 -1.60 1.24 -3.91
CA ALA A 170 -0.73 2.05 -3.11
C ALA A 170 -0.11 1.20 -2.00
N ILE A 171 1.20 1.00 -2.06
CA ILE A 171 1.99 0.33 -1.01
C ILE A 171 2.81 1.37 -0.25
N PRO A 172 3.20 1.13 1.01
CA PRO A 172 3.84 2.13 1.86
C PRO A 172 5.02 2.83 1.19
N SER A 173 5.95 2.07 0.62
CA SER A 173 7.15 2.60 -0.04
C SER A 173 6.87 3.49 -1.26
N SER A 174 5.67 3.38 -1.88
CA SER A 174 5.28 4.20 -3.02
C SER A 174 4.53 5.48 -2.62
N CYS A 175 4.18 5.66 -1.35
CA CYS A 175 3.24 6.68 -0.88
C CYS A 175 3.95 7.82 -0.14
N LEU A 176 3.72 9.06 -0.56
CA LEU A 176 3.98 10.24 0.26
C LEU A 176 2.65 10.73 0.85
N ILE A 177 2.58 10.81 2.17
CA ILE A 177 1.37 11.13 2.93
C ILE A 177 1.53 12.50 3.58
N ARG A 178 0.53 13.35 3.46
CA ARG A 178 0.50 14.61 4.20
C ARG A 178 0.39 14.31 5.69
N ARG A 179 1.32 14.85 6.51
CA ARG A 179 1.35 14.60 7.96
C ARG A 179 0.01 14.91 8.63
N SER A 180 -0.65 16.00 8.25
CA SER A 180 -1.95 16.39 8.80
C SER A 180 -3.07 15.39 8.53
N VAL A 181 -2.99 14.62 7.44
CA VAL A 181 -3.90 13.52 7.13
C VAL A 181 -3.53 12.28 7.94
N TYR A 182 -2.24 11.90 7.97
CA TYR A 182 -1.78 10.75 8.74
C TYR A 182 -2.09 10.89 10.24
N ALA A 183 -1.89 12.06 10.81
CA ALA A 183 -2.15 12.32 12.23
C ALA A 183 -3.62 12.09 12.66
N GLN A 184 -4.55 12.06 11.70
CA GLN A 184 -5.98 11.76 11.94
C GLN A 184 -6.32 10.27 11.77
N THR A 185 -5.34 9.41 11.49
CA THR A 185 -5.58 7.98 11.21
C THR A 185 -5.35 7.05 12.40
N ASP A 186 -4.95 7.55 13.56
CA ASP A 186 -4.54 6.77 14.73
C ASP A 186 -3.33 5.86 14.51
N GLY A 187 -2.52 6.11 13.46
CA GLY A 187 -1.33 5.35 13.14
C GLY A 187 -1.60 3.97 12.52
N TRP A 188 -0.61 3.10 12.49
CA TRP A 188 -0.69 1.74 11.96
C TRP A 188 -1.40 0.81 12.95
N ASP A 189 -2.35 0.01 12.46
CA ASP A 189 -3.14 -0.89 13.31
C ASP A 189 -2.38 -2.18 13.64
N GLU A 190 -1.79 -2.24 14.83
CA GLU A 190 -1.01 -3.39 15.31
C GLU A 190 -1.83 -4.69 15.43
N ARG A 191 -3.15 -4.60 15.46
CA ARG A 191 -4.06 -5.78 15.44
C ARG A 191 -4.02 -6.52 14.09
N LEU A 192 -3.51 -5.87 13.03
CA LEU A 192 -3.31 -6.46 11.71
C LEU A 192 -1.94 -7.12 11.56
N ARG A 193 -1.10 -7.10 12.59
CA ARG A 193 0.21 -7.75 12.59
C ARG A 193 0.14 -9.18 12.07
N ARG A 194 0.99 -9.51 11.08
CA ARG A 194 1.09 -10.82 10.43
C ARG A 194 -0.19 -11.28 9.72
N LYS A 195 -1.15 -10.41 9.49
CA LYS A 195 -2.41 -10.74 8.80
C LYS A 195 -2.47 -10.21 7.37
N GLY A 196 -1.50 -9.37 6.96
CA GLY A 196 -1.57 -8.62 5.73
C GLY A 196 -2.67 -7.55 5.76
N PHE A 197 -2.77 -6.75 4.72
CA PHE A 197 -3.73 -5.66 4.57
C PHE A 197 -3.52 -4.46 5.51
N GLU A 198 -2.44 -4.40 6.28
CA GLU A 198 -2.09 -3.22 7.09
C GLU A 198 -1.81 -1.99 6.23
N ASP A 199 -1.22 -2.20 5.05
CA ASP A 199 -0.98 -1.19 4.03
C ASP A 199 -2.29 -0.67 3.43
N LEU A 200 -3.18 -1.57 3.02
CA LEU A 200 -4.50 -1.21 2.52
C LEU A 200 -5.33 -0.49 3.59
N ASP A 201 -5.25 -0.94 4.84
CA ASP A 201 -5.95 -0.31 5.97
C ASP A 201 -5.53 1.15 6.14
N MET A 202 -4.22 1.43 6.13
CA MET A 202 -3.68 2.78 6.23
C MET A 202 -4.13 3.65 5.04
N VAL A 203 -3.99 3.14 3.82
CA VAL A 203 -4.41 3.87 2.61
C VAL A 203 -5.91 4.15 2.61
N MET A 204 -6.75 3.21 3.06
CA MET A 204 -8.20 3.41 3.19
C MET A 204 -8.53 4.51 4.20
N ARG A 205 -7.85 4.55 5.35
CA ARG A 205 -8.07 5.61 6.35
C ARG A 205 -7.68 6.96 5.79
N CYS A 206 -6.55 7.07 5.09
CA CYS A 206 -6.18 8.30 4.39
C CYS A 206 -7.22 8.69 3.33
N ALA A 207 -7.70 7.74 2.50
CA ALA A 207 -8.68 7.98 1.44
C ALA A 207 -10.06 8.39 1.94
N LEU A 208 -10.41 8.10 3.19
CA LEU A 208 -11.63 8.57 3.84
C LEU A 208 -11.53 10.01 4.33
N LEU A 209 -10.31 10.53 4.51
CA LEU A 209 -10.03 11.87 5.00
C LEU A 209 -9.75 12.86 3.87
N ALA A 210 -9.04 12.42 2.81
CA ALA A 210 -8.63 13.28 1.71
C ALA A 210 -8.45 12.46 0.41
N PRO A 211 -8.47 13.11 -0.78
CA PRO A 211 -8.19 12.45 -2.05
C PRO A 211 -6.83 11.75 -2.08
N VAL A 212 -6.79 10.59 -2.74
CA VAL A 212 -5.57 9.79 -3.00
C VAL A 212 -5.29 9.86 -4.49
N HIS A 213 -4.10 10.34 -4.87
CA HIS A 213 -3.73 10.54 -6.25
C HIS A 213 -2.58 9.63 -6.70
N TYR A 214 -2.66 9.21 -7.97
CA TYR A 214 -1.60 8.50 -8.66
C TYR A 214 -0.70 9.47 -9.43
N VAL A 215 0.61 9.28 -9.29
CA VAL A 215 1.64 9.96 -10.06
C VAL A 215 2.25 8.91 -11.01
N PRO A 216 2.05 9.03 -12.33
CA PRO A 216 2.41 7.98 -13.30
C PRO A 216 3.92 7.96 -13.63
N THR A 217 4.76 8.34 -12.68
CA THR A 217 6.22 8.32 -12.80
C THR A 217 6.77 7.16 -11.98
N VAL A 218 7.67 6.38 -12.55
CA VAL A 218 8.37 5.31 -11.82
C VAL A 218 9.36 5.95 -10.86
N LEU A 219 9.05 5.88 -9.57
CA LEU A 219 9.85 6.50 -8.49
C LEU A 219 10.26 5.50 -7.41
N LEU A 220 9.83 4.24 -7.55
CA LEU A 220 10.12 3.17 -6.60
C LEU A 220 10.64 1.92 -7.32
N ARG A 221 11.72 1.35 -6.81
CA ARG A 221 12.20 -0.01 -7.11
C ARG A 221 11.73 -0.92 -5.99
N TYR A 222 10.68 -1.68 -6.27
CA TYR A 222 10.10 -2.62 -5.33
C TYR A 222 10.79 -3.97 -5.43
N ARG A 223 11.43 -4.42 -4.33
CA ARG A 223 12.24 -5.64 -4.33
C ARG A 223 11.42 -6.88 -4.05
N ARG A 224 11.67 -7.93 -4.84
CA ARG A 224 11.13 -9.28 -4.61
C ARG A 224 12.25 -10.27 -4.29
N HIS A 225 12.12 -10.90 -3.13
CA HIS A 225 13.02 -11.98 -2.67
C HIS A 225 12.25 -12.95 -1.78
N GLY A 226 12.84 -14.13 -1.47
CA GLY A 226 12.15 -15.19 -0.71
C GLY A 226 11.77 -14.82 0.74
N GLY A 227 12.29 -13.72 1.28
CA GLY A 227 12.01 -13.21 2.63
C GLY A 227 10.92 -12.15 2.71
N ASN A 228 10.31 -11.73 1.60
CA ASN A 228 9.26 -10.72 1.65
C ASN A 228 8.06 -11.21 2.47
N ALA A 229 7.52 -10.34 3.32
CA ALA A 229 6.34 -10.63 4.15
C ALA A 229 5.13 -11.05 3.30
N SER A 230 4.98 -10.50 2.09
CA SER A 230 3.91 -10.83 1.14
C SER A 230 3.90 -12.30 0.65
N HIS A 231 5.01 -13.04 0.79
CA HIS A 231 5.05 -14.47 0.45
C HIS A 231 4.52 -15.38 1.57
N VAL A 232 4.45 -14.88 2.81
CA VAL A 232 4.09 -15.64 4.01
C VAL A 232 2.62 -15.46 4.38
N THR A 233 1.95 -14.47 3.79
CA THR A 233 0.59 -14.09 4.15
C THR A 233 -0.43 -14.91 3.37
N ASP A 234 -1.33 -15.63 4.07
CA ASP A 234 -2.53 -16.21 3.47
C ASP A 234 -3.56 -15.11 3.19
N LEU A 235 -3.39 -14.42 2.06
CA LEU A 235 -4.28 -13.33 1.64
C LEU A 235 -5.77 -13.73 1.57
N ALA A 236 -6.08 -15.02 1.44
CA ALA A 236 -7.47 -15.49 1.40
C ALA A 236 -8.08 -15.60 2.82
N GLY A 237 -7.31 -16.13 3.79
CA GLY A 237 -7.73 -16.26 5.19
C GLY A 237 -7.76 -14.92 5.93
N ASP A 238 -6.76 -14.07 5.67
CA ASP A 238 -6.56 -12.79 6.35
C ASP A 238 -7.54 -11.70 5.92
N ARG A 239 -8.17 -11.86 4.76
CA ARG A 239 -9.20 -10.92 4.26
C ARG A 239 -10.45 -10.86 5.14
N VAL A 240 -10.75 -11.92 5.87
CA VAL A 240 -11.95 -11.98 6.75
C VAL A 240 -11.82 -11.06 7.97
N PRO A 241 -10.72 -11.07 8.74
CA PRO A 241 -10.50 -10.12 9.83
C PRO A 241 -10.52 -8.66 9.36
N PHE A 242 -9.84 -8.36 8.25
CA PHE A 242 -9.82 -7.04 7.64
C PHE A 242 -11.24 -6.56 7.26
N ALA A 243 -12.01 -7.38 6.52
CA ALA A 243 -13.39 -7.05 6.16
C ALA A 243 -14.30 -6.89 7.40
N ARG A 244 -14.09 -7.66 8.47
CA ARG A 244 -14.84 -7.53 9.73
C ARG A 244 -14.55 -6.19 10.41
N LYS A 245 -13.29 -5.75 10.46
CA LYS A 245 -12.91 -4.44 10.99
C LYS A 245 -13.74 -3.34 10.31
N TRP A 246 -13.70 -3.31 8.98
CA TRP A 246 -14.35 -2.26 8.18
C TRP A 246 -15.88 -2.36 8.13
N ASN A 247 -16.46 -3.56 8.35
CA ASN A 247 -17.90 -3.75 8.42
C ASN A 247 -18.50 -3.25 9.76
N ARG A 248 -17.72 -3.19 10.85
CA ARG A 248 -18.19 -2.67 12.13
C ARG A 248 -18.49 -1.17 12.10
N SER A 249 -17.84 -0.44 11.21
CA SER A 249 -18.07 0.99 10.99
C SER A 249 -17.87 1.87 12.24
N GLU A 250 -17.13 1.38 13.23
CA GLU A 250 -16.87 2.10 14.47
C GLU A 250 -16.10 3.39 14.18
N GLY A 251 -16.57 4.53 14.68
CA GLY A 251 -15.94 5.85 14.49
C GLY A 251 -16.14 6.48 13.11
N LEU A 252 -16.82 5.81 12.16
CA LEU A 252 -17.04 6.35 10.81
C LEU A 252 -18.34 7.14 10.71
N SER A 253 -18.32 8.25 9.97
CA SER A 253 -19.53 8.97 9.59
C SER A 253 -20.41 8.14 8.64
N ARG A 254 -21.70 8.49 8.53
CA ARG A 254 -22.62 7.81 7.61
C ARG A 254 -22.14 7.82 6.16
N ASP A 255 -21.49 8.90 5.72
CA ASP A 255 -20.94 8.98 4.38
C ASP A 255 -19.72 8.07 4.20
N GLN A 256 -18.79 8.06 5.15
CA GLN A 256 -17.65 7.16 5.14
C GLN A 256 -18.08 5.69 5.12
N VAL A 257 -19.10 5.32 5.91
CA VAL A 257 -19.69 3.98 5.87
C VAL A 257 -20.22 3.63 4.48
N ARG A 258 -20.94 4.56 3.82
CA ARG A 258 -21.43 4.35 2.44
C ARG A 258 -20.28 4.15 1.46
N ARG A 259 -19.22 4.98 1.54
CA ARG A 259 -18.02 4.88 0.68
C ARG A 259 -17.33 3.53 0.85
N VAL A 260 -17.09 3.10 2.09
CA VAL A 260 -16.48 1.79 2.41
C VAL A 260 -17.32 0.62 1.87
N ARG A 261 -18.63 0.63 2.12
CA ARG A 261 -19.53 -0.42 1.63
C ARG A 261 -19.51 -0.53 0.09
N ARG A 262 -19.58 0.59 -0.63
CA ARG A 262 -19.47 0.62 -2.09
C ARG A 262 -18.14 0.06 -2.58
N ALA A 263 -17.04 0.36 -1.89
CA ALA A 263 -15.72 -0.15 -2.25
C ALA A 263 -15.64 -1.68 -2.13
N PHE A 264 -16.15 -2.26 -1.04
CA PHE A 264 -16.19 -3.71 -0.86
C PHE A 264 -17.18 -4.41 -1.80
N ASP A 265 -18.28 -3.77 -2.15
CA ASP A 265 -19.22 -4.33 -3.15
C ASP A 265 -18.57 -4.38 -4.53
N PHE A 266 -17.82 -3.35 -4.90
CA PHE A 266 -17.05 -3.34 -6.15
C PHE A 266 -16.00 -4.45 -6.19
N ASP A 267 -15.25 -4.65 -5.10
CA ASP A 267 -14.28 -5.74 -4.99
C ASP A 267 -14.94 -7.12 -5.17
N ARG A 268 -16.09 -7.34 -4.54
CA ARG A 268 -16.87 -8.58 -4.71
C ARG A 268 -17.34 -8.77 -6.15
N PHE A 269 -17.82 -7.71 -6.78
CA PHE A 269 -18.24 -7.72 -8.18
C PHE A 269 -17.05 -8.06 -9.10
N LEU A 270 -15.92 -7.39 -8.91
CA LEU A 270 -14.72 -7.65 -9.70
C LEU A 270 -14.22 -9.07 -9.53
N ALA A 271 -14.17 -9.59 -8.29
CA ALA A 271 -13.78 -10.96 -8.04
C ALA A 271 -14.73 -11.97 -8.74
N ALA A 272 -16.02 -11.69 -8.81
CA ALA A 272 -16.97 -12.52 -9.57
C ALA A 272 -16.69 -12.44 -11.08
N HIS A 273 -16.50 -11.23 -11.62
CA HIS A 273 -16.19 -11.02 -13.04
C HIS A 273 -14.91 -11.76 -13.48
N LEU A 274 -13.84 -11.67 -12.69
CA LEU A 274 -12.59 -12.38 -12.98
C LEU A 274 -12.77 -13.90 -12.96
N GLN A 275 -13.62 -14.44 -12.08
CA GLN A 275 -13.95 -15.87 -12.06
C GLN A 275 -14.71 -16.29 -13.34
N PHE A 276 -15.68 -15.49 -13.80
CA PHE A 276 -16.39 -15.76 -15.06
C PHE A 276 -15.46 -15.71 -16.26
N ARG A 277 -14.55 -14.73 -16.32
CA ARG A 277 -13.55 -14.63 -17.39
C ARG A 277 -12.63 -15.84 -17.41
N ALA A 278 -12.07 -16.24 -16.26
CA ALA A 278 -11.25 -17.43 -16.14
C ALA A 278 -12.00 -18.71 -16.53
N ALA A 279 -13.28 -18.83 -16.17
CA ALA A 279 -14.14 -19.93 -16.60
C ALA A 279 -14.28 -19.98 -18.12
N ARG A 280 -14.57 -18.84 -18.77
CA ARG A 280 -14.71 -18.74 -20.22
C ARG A 280 -13.42 -19.13 -20.96
N GLU A 281 -12.25 -18.65 -20.49
CA GLU A 281 -10.96 -18.99 -21.09
C GLU A 281 -10.64 -20.49 -20.98
N ARG A 282 -11.01 -21.14 -19.86
CA ARG A 282 -10.80 -22.57 -19.64
C ARG A 282 -11.73 -23.44 -20.46
N VAL A 283 -13.00 -23.04 -20.60
CA VAL A 283 -13.96 -23.73 -21.49
C VAL A 283 -13.46 -23.68 -22.92
N SER A 284 -12.96 -22.55 -23.39
CA SER A 284 -12.38 -22.41 -24.73
C SER A 284 -11.17 -23.31 -24.97
N ARG A 285 -10.42 -23.63 -23.91
CA ARG A 285 -9.26 -24.54 -23.93
C ARG A 285 -9.62 -26.02 -23.68
N ARG A 286 -10.89 -26.42 -23.77
CA ARG A 286 -11.42 -27.78 -23.54
C ARG A 286 -11.22 -28.33 -22.10
N ASP A 287 -10.97 -27.51 -21.12
CA ASP A 287 -10.90 -27.91 -19.69
C ASP A 287 -12.26 -27.66 -19.01
N LEU A 288 -13.29 -28.41 -19.42
CA LEU A 288 -14.68 -28.25 -18.99
C LEU A 288 -14.87 -28.33 -17.47
N ARG A 289 -14.19 -29.28 -16.80
CA ARG A 289 -14.36 -29.48 -15.34
C ARG A 289 -13.89 -28.25 -14.54
N LYS A 290 -12.72 -27.73 -14.86
CA LYS A 290 -12.19 -26.52 -14.22
C LYS A 290 -12.95 -25.28 -14.65
N GLY A 291 -13.40 -25.21 -15.92
CA GLY A 291 -14.27 -24.14 -16.41
C GLY A 291 -15.59 -24.06 -15.63
N LEU A 292 -16.26 -25.19 -15.41
CA LEU A 292 -17.49 -25.28 -14.62
C LEU A 292 -17.27 -24.90 -13.16
N PHE A 293 -16.15 -25.30 -12.56
CA PHE A 293 -15.80 -24.90 -11.20
C PHE A 293 -15.67 -23.37 -11.05
N PHE A 294 -14.92 -22.73 -11.93
CA PHE A 294 -14.78 -21.26 -11.92
C PHE A 294 -16.09 -20.54 -12.24
N TRP A 295 -16.90 -21.09 -13.16
CA TRP A 295 -18.23 -20.57 -13.46
C TRP A 295 -19.14 -20.61 -12.24
N ALA A 296 -19.21 -21.75 -11.53
CA ALA A 296 -20.00 -21.90 -10.31
C ALA A 296 -19.55 -20.93 -9.20
N GLN A 297 -18.24 -20.73 -9.04
CA GLN A 297 -17.70 -19.74 -8.13
C GLN A 297 -18.11 -18.31 -8.53
N GLY A 298 -18.06 -17.97 -9.81
CA GLY A 298 -18.51 -16.69 -10.35
C GLY A 298 -19.99 -16.44 -10.05
N VAL A 299 -20.86 -17.43 -10.34
CA VAL A 299 -22.30 -17.37 -10.02
C VAL A 299 -22.54 -17.15 -8.53
N ARG A 300 -21.88 -17.92 -7.66
CA ARG A 300 -22.00 -17.78 -6.19
C ARG A 300 -21.61 -16.40 -5.69
N LYS A 301 -20.52 -15.81 -6.23
CA LYS A 301 -20.06 -14.47 -5.85
C LYS A 301 -21.01 -13.39 -6.37
N THR A 302 -21.50 -13.51 -7.59
CA THR A 302 -22.49 -12.59 -8.17
C THR A 302 -23.81 -12.62 -7.40
N LEU A 303 -24.33 -13.80 -7.06
CA LEU A 303 -25.53 -13.94 -6.22
C LEU A 303 -25.36 -13.29 -4.86
N LYS A 304 -24.21 -13.50 -4.20
CA LYS A 304 -23.91 -12.81 -2.93
C LYS A 304 -23.88 -11.29 -3.07
N PHE A 305 -23.33 -10.79 -4.17
CA PHE A 305 -23.33 -9.36 -4.47
C PHE A 305 -24.74 -8.82 -4.70
N LEU A 306 -25.54 -9.48 -5.54
CA LEU A 306 -26.94 -9.09 -5.84
C LEU A 306 -27.83 -9.16 -4.60
N LEU A 307 -27.70 -10.19 -3.76
CA LEU A 307 -28.41 -10.27 -2.48
C LEU A 307 -28.02 -9.16 -1.51
N ALA A 308 -26.75 -8.74 -1.52
CA ALA A 308 -26.30 -7.61 -0.72
C ALA A 308 -26.87 -6.27 -1.21
N LEU A 309 -27.04 -6.10 -2.52
CA LEU A 309 -27.72 -4.94 -3.10
C LEU A 309 -29.23 -4.94 -2.76
N ALA A 310 -29.93 -6.05 -3.00
CA ALA A 310 -31.38 -6.15 -2.75
C ALA A 310 -31.74 -5.91 -1.26
N ARG A 311 -30.92 -6.36 -0.32
CA ARG A 311 -31.10 -6.08 1.11
C ARG A 311 -30.95 -4.61 1.47
N ARG A 312 -30.36 -3.79 0.60
CA ARG A 312 -30.14 -2.35 0.82
C ARG A 312 -31.26 -1.49 0.25
N GLU A 313 -31.90 -1.94 -0.81
CA GLU A 313 -33.06 -1.25 -1.39
C GLU A 313 -34.33 -1.43 -0.57
N GLY A 314 -34.42 -2.52 0.22
CA GLY A 314 -35.54 -2.78 1.13
C GLY A 314 -35.38 -2.16 2.54
N ALA A 315 -34.32 -1.38 2.79
CA ALA A 315 -34.03 -0.73 4.09
C ALA A 315 -33.91 0.79 3.99
N SER A 316 -34.36 1.38 2.86
CA SER A 316 -34.43 2.84 2.62
C SER A 316 -35.83 3.38 2.80
#